data_2ef561b5ad7fae7de377adf972233229
#
_entry.id   2ef561b5ad7fae7de377adf972233229
#
_cell.length_a   1.000
_cell.length_b   1.000
_cell.length_c   1.000
_cell.angle_alpha   90.00
_cell.angle_beta   90.00
_cell.angle_gamma   90.00
#
_symmetry.space_group_name_H-M   'P 1'
#
loop_
_entity.id
_entity.type
_entity.pdbx_description
1 polymer ?
#
loop_
_entity_poly.entity_id
_entity_poly.type
_entity_poly.pdbx_seq_one_letter_code
_entity_poly.pdbx_strand_id
1 'polypeptide(L)'
;LIQEQKERSREDRKRMGDVGWASEDLGLDKSLKTEFCGYTQLEAEGNVLALVSEGESTDAVRAGSKVTVVLDKTPFYAEMGGQVPDYGTMSHGDCEIEITNVQKNGDGRIYLHSGVVKSGVVSRGDTLVCEVDKERRQAICRSHTATHLLQEALRQVLGSHVEQAGSYTDADHVRFDFTHFAAMTPEEIAKVESIVNNIILEGLEVRTDEMPIEEAKKLGAMALFGEKYGDIVRVVRAGDVSIEFCGGTHLDNTAKAGMFKIVSEASVAAGVRRIEALTGRKFLELFEERQKTLNDTAAALKTTPTDLVQRADQVVEEIRGLTRNVDSLNSKIAEMKLSELLNAAEDVNGVSVIAAKLDDTPEVMRSIGDILKERNANGVAVLATVTGESKIQLLCVAGKDAVKAGAHAGKIIKEVAKLCGGGGGGRPDSASAGGKKPEKLDEALQAVCSVVAGIVK
;
A
#
# COMPACT_ATOMS: atom_id res chain seq x y z
N LEU A 1 -19.04 14.05 16.21
CA LEU A 1 -18.00 13.59 15.25
C LEU A 1 -16.72 13.19 15.94
N ILE A 2 -16.06 14.06 16.76
CA ILE A 2 -14.79 13.72 17.47
C ILE A 2 -15.03 12.66 18.55
N GLN A 3 -16.14 12.73 19.29
CA GLN A 3 -16.53 11.70 20.26
C GLN A 3 -16.87 10.36 19.60
N GLU A 4 -17.58 10.35 18.49
CA GLU A 4 -17.90 9.16 17.71
C GLU A 4 -16.64 8.50 17.12
N GLN A 5 -15.65 9.29 16.75
CA GLN A 5 -14.36 8.80 16.24
C GLN A 5 -13.49 8.20 17.36
N LYS A 6 -13.52 8.81 18.56
CA LYS A 6 -12.91 8.24 19.78
C LYS A 6 -13.58 6.91 20.19
N GLU A 7 -14.90 6.80 20.03
CA GLU A 7 -15.65 5.57 20.31
C GLU A 7 -15.32 4.47 19.28
N ARG A 8 -15.29 4.79 17.98
CA ARG A 8 -14.88 3.83 16.94
C ARG A 8 -13.43 3.34 17.11
N SER A 9 -12.49 4.23 17.44
CA SER A 9 -11.12 3.83 17.75
C SER A 9 -11.02 2.95 19.00
N ARG A 10 -11.92 3.12 19.97
CA ARG A 10 -12.02 2.23 21.14
C ARG A 10 -12.65 0.89 20.80
N GLU A 11 -13.66 0.86 19.92
CA GLU A 11 -14.28 -0.37 19.46
C GLU A 11 -13.36 -1.20 18.55
N ASP A 12 -12.58 -0.55 17.69
CA ASP A 12 -11.59 -1.22 16.84
C ASP A 12 -10.46 -1.84 17.67
N ARG A 13 -9.99 -1.16 18.73
CA ARG A 13 -9.04 -1.72 19.70
C ARG A 13 -9.62 -2.93 20.46
N LYS A 14 -10.87 -2.86 20.90
CA LYS A 14 -11.56 -4.01 21.51
C LYS A 14 -11.69 -5.21 20.57
N ARG A 15 -11.91 -4.97 19.27
CA ARG A 15 -11.96 -6.03 18.24
C ARG A 15 -10.60 -6.69 18.00
N MET A 16 -9.50 -5.96 18.18
CA MET A 16 -8.13 -6.49 18.05
C MET A 16 -7.66 -7.28 19.29
N GLY A 17 -8.53 -7.50 20.28
CA GLY A 17 -8.20 -8.25 21.50
C GLY A 17 -7.45 -7.42 22.53
N ASP A 18 -7.38 -6.11 22.36
CA ASP A 18 -6.86 -5.18 23.35
C ASP A 18 -7.97 -4.91 24.36
N VAL A 19 -8.07 -5.80 25.36
CA VAL A 19 -8.96 -5.63 26.50
C VAL A 19 -8.34 -4.51 27.35
N GLY A 20 -8.87 -3.29 27.18
CA GLY A 20 -8.43 -2.13 27.94
C GLY A 20 -8.63 -2.34 29.43
N TRP A 21 -7.66 -2.94 30.09
CA TRP A 21 -7.61 -3.17 31.55
C TRP A 21 -7.75 -1.88 32.38
N ALA A 22 -7.54 -0.73 31.77
CA ALA A 22 -7.68 0.58 32.41
C ALA A 22 -9.11 0.90 32.91
N SER A 23 -10.12 0.12 32.51
CA SER A 23 -11.53 0.29 32.92
C SER A 23 -12.02 -0.78 33.91
N GLU A 24 -11.27 -1.85 34.16
CA GLU A 24 -11.63 -2.85 35.16
C GLU A 24 -11.13 -2.43 36.55
N ASP A 25 -11.98 -2.57 37.52
CA ASP A 25 -11.59 -2.44 38.95
C ASP A 25 -10.79 -3.69 39.31
N LEU A 26 -9.47 -3.63 39.15
CA LEU A 26 -8.54 -4.72 39.45
C LEU A 26 -8.44 -4.99 40.98
N GLY A 27 -9.27 -4.38 41.79
CA GLY A 27 -9.24 -4.52 43.27
C GLY A 27 -7.96 -4.01 43.90
N LEU A 28 -7.20 -3.15 43.22
CA LEU A 28 -5.95 -2.59 43.71
C LEU A 28 -6.21 -1.51 44.76
N ASP A 29 -5.33 -1.46 45.77
CA ASP A 29 -5.38 -0.43 46.82
C ASP A 29 -5.23 0.97 46.19
N LYS A 30 -6.22 1.84 46.43
CA LYS A 30 -6.26 3.23 45.93
C LYS A 30 -5.13 4.12 46.48
N SER A 31 -4.42 3.69 47.48
CA SER A 31 -3.26 4.42 48.05
C SER A 31 -1.98 4.21 47.21
N LEU A 32 -1.94 3.19 46.35
CA LEU A 32 -0.78 2.89 45.52
C LEU A 32 -0.47 4.03 44.56
N LYS A 33 0.81 4.28 44.34
CA LYS A 33 1.34 5.28 43.44
C LYS A 33 2.63 4.78 42.82
N THR A 34 2.81 5.01 41.52
CA THR A 34 4.04 4.74 40.77
C THR A 34 4.75 6.06 40.45
N GLU A 35 6.03 6.17 40.77
CA GLU A 35 6.90 7.25 40.32
C GLU A 35 7.46 6.93 38.94
N PHE A 36 7.28 7.82 37.98
CA PHE A 36 7.84 7.67 36.63
C PHE A 36 9.21 8.37 36.53
N CYS A 37 10.27 7.60 36.29
CA CYS A 37 11.63 8.12 36.13
C CYS A 37 12.15 8.04 34.68
N GLY A 38 11.31 7.54 33.72
CA GLY A 38 11.69 7.17 32.35
C GLY A 38 11.97 8.34 31.42
N TYR A 39 11.88 9.59 31.86
CA TYR A 39 12.38 10.72 31.06
C TYR A 39 13.89 10.79 31.04
N THR A 40 14.55 10.33 32.09
CA THR A 40 16.01 10.44 32.28
C THR A 40 16.71 9.08 32.42
N GLN A 41 15.97 8.04 32.78
CA GLN A 41 16.50 6.71 33.07
C GLN A 41 15.79 5.68 32.16
N LEU A 42 16.56 4.79 31.55
CA LEU A 42 16.04 3.64 30.79
C LEU A 42 16.16 2.35 31.63
N GLU A 43 16.85 2.40 32.73
CA GLU A 43 17.04 1.32 33.69
C GLU A 43 16.80 1.88 35.10
N ALA A 44 16.05 1.16 35.92
CA ALA A 44 15.78 1.52 37.31
C ALA A 44 15.34 0.27 38.08
N GLU A 45 15.58 0.30 39.40
CA GLU A 45 14.98 -0.66 40.30
C GLU A 45 13.58 -0.19 40.74
N GLY A 46 12.63 -1.12 40.83
CA GLY A 46 11.28 -0.88 41.32
C GLY A 46 10.79 -2.02 42.21
N ASN A 47 10.13 -1.69 43.31
CA ASN A 47 9.55 -2.68 44.21
C ASN A 47 8.15 -3.07 43.74
N VAL A 48 7.86 -4.37 43.73
CA VAL A 48 6.55 -4.92 43.38
C VAL A 48 5.52 -4.60 44.44
N LEU A 49 4.60 -3.70 44.14
CA LEU A 49 3.50 -3.32 45.04
C LEU A 49 2.30 -4.27 44.91
N ALA A 50 2.01 -4.71 43.69
CA ALA A 50 0.92 -5.63 43.41
C ALA A 50 1.20 -6.44 42.14
N LEU A 51 0.62 -7.64 42.09
CA LEU A 51 0.61 -8.53 40.92
C LEU A 51 -0.84 -8.88 40.57
N VAL A 52 -1.15 -8.92 39.28
CA VAL A 52 -2.43 -9.40 38.77
C VAL A 52 -2.15 -10.48 37.72
N SER A 53 -2.81 -11.62 37.83
CA SER A 53 -2.75 -12.71 36.84
C SER A 53 -4.17 -13.24 36.63
N GLU A 54 -4.54 -13.48 35.36
CA GLU A 54 -5.90 -13.96 35.02
C GLU A 54 -7.04 -13.05 35.53
N GLY A 55 -6.78 -11.75 35.73
CA GLY A 55 -7.76 -10.77 36.21
C GLY A 55 -7.88 -10.71 37.73
N GLU A 56 -7.12 -11.51 38.49
CA GLU A 56 -7.15 -11.55 39.96
C GLU A 56 -5.82 -11.10 40.58
N SER A 57 -5.90 -10.39 41.71
CA SER A 57 -4.73 -10.06 42.49
C SER A 57 -4.12 -11.31 43.11
N THR A 58 -2.79 -11.42 43.04
CA THR A 58 -2.04 -12.59 43.52
C THR A 58 -0.75 -12.18 44.20
N ASP A 59 -0.22 -13.02 45.10
CA ASP A 59 1.06 -12.74 45.77
C ASP A 59 2.28 -13.22 44.96
N ALA A 60 2.09 -14.14 43.99
CA ALA A 60 3.20 -14.63 43.17
C ALA A 60 2.71 -15.14 41.81
N VAL A 61 3.56 -15.00 40.78
CA VAL A 61 3.30 -15.49 39.40
C VAL A 61 4.53 -16.26 38.91
N ARG A 62 4.29 -17.41 38.24
CA ARG A 62 5.33 -18.35 37.75
C ARG A 62 5.55 -18.23 36.26
N ALA A 63 6.69 -18.73 35.83
CA ALA A 63 7.03 -18.84 34.41
C ALA A 63 5.91 -19.42 33.54
N GLY A 64 5.72 -18.87 32.34
CA GLY A 64 4.68 -19.21 31.39
C GLY A 64 3.35 -18.46 31.57
N SER A 65 3.15 -17.74 32.68
CA SER A 65 1.91 -17.02 32.97
C SER A 65 1.98 -15.56 32.52
N LYS A 66 0.81 -15.03 32.11
CA LYS A 66 0.62 -13.60 31.92
C LYS A 66 0.56 -12.89 33.26
N VAL A 67 1.16 -11.73 33.35
CA VAL A 67 1.20 -10.94 34.56
C VAL A 67 1.02 -9.45 34.25
N THR A 68 0.34 -8.74 35.13
CA THR A 68 0.40 -7.28 35.24
C THR A 68 1.09 -6.91 36.54
N VAL A 69 2.22 -6.21 36.45
CA VAL A 69 3.05 -5.80 37.55
C VAL A 69 2.80 -4.32 37.87
N VAL A 70 2.60 -4.00 39.12
CA VAL A 70 2.55 -2.61 39.63
C VAL A 70 3.79 -2.36 40.51
N LEU A 71 4.54 -1.32 40.18
CA LEU A 71 5.77 -0.94 40.84
C LEU A 71 5.59 0.40 41.56
N ASP A 72 6.42 0.64 42.62
CA ASP A 72 6.56 1.95 43.25
C ASP A 72 7.28 2.97 42.36
N LYS A 73 8.23 2.50 41.49
CA LYS A 73 9.01 3.31 40.57
C LYS A 73 9.19 2.57 39.23
N THR A 74 9.12 3.30 38.12
CA THR A 74 9.27 2.70 36.81
C THR A 74 9.94 3.62 35.77
N PRO A 75 10.83 3.07 34.90
CA PRO A 75 11.35 3.77 33.74
C PRO A 75 10.46 3.61 32.49
N PHE A 76 9.45 2.72 32.51
CA PHE A 76 8.58 2.43 31.38
C PHE A 76 7.55 3.53 31.17
N TYR A 77 7.51 4.09 29.95
CA TYR A 77 6.48 5.03 29.52
C TYR A 77 5.16 4.29 29.27
N ALA A 78 4.09 4.77 29.86
CA ALA A 78 2.75 4.27 29.60
C ALA A 78 2.12 4.96 28.39
N GLU A 79 1.29 4.23 27.61
CA GLU A 79 0.55 4.80 26.48
C GLU A 79 -0.21 6.06 26.87
N MET A 80 0.14 7.17 26.24
CA MET A 80 -0.49 8.47 26.50
C MET A 80 -0.19 9.46 25.38
N GLY A 81 -1.15 10.37 25.07
CA GLY A 81 -0.93 11.49 24.15
C GLY A 81 -0.59 11.05 22.72
N GLY A 82 -1.03 9.87 22.29
CA GLY A 82 -0.74 9.31 20.97
C GLY A 82 0.62 8.60 20.85
N GLN A 83 1.45 8.62 21.90
CA GLN A 83 2.67 7.82 21.94
C GLN A 83 2.37 6.43 22.51
N VAL A 84 2.86 5.38 21.81
CA VAL A 84 2.78 3.99 22.26
C VAL A 84 3.60 3.73 23.52
N PRO A 85 3.25 2.68 24.31
CA PRO A 85 3.99 2.33 25.51
C PRO A 85 5.37 1.74 25.21
N ASP A 86 6.23 1.72 26.19
CA ASP A 86 7.50 1.01 26.10
C ASP A 86 7.35 -0.50 26.23
N TYR A 87 8.33 -1.18 25.69
CA TYR A 87 8.61 -2.60 25.90
C TYR A 87 9.96 -2.74 26.62
N GLY A 88 10.20 -3.94 27.14
CA GLY A 88 11.47 -4.26 27.78
C GLY A 88 11.36 -5.45 28.70
N THR A 89 12.25 -5.52 29.67
CA THR A 89 12.33 -6.62 30.63
C THR A 89 12.34 -6.15 32.08
N MET A 90 11.85 -7.01 32.96
CA MET A 90 12.01 -6.87 34.38
C MET A 90 12.65 -8.15 34.91
N SER A 91 13.66 -8.04 35.76
CA SER A 91 14.39 -9.22 36.23
C SER A 91 14.69 -9.16 37.72
N HIS A 92 14.75 -10.33 38.38
CA HIS A 92 15.18 -10.53 39.76
C HIS A 92 15.67 -11.97 39.95
N GLY A 93 16.93 -12.16 40.24
CA GLY A 93 17.53 -13.50 40.39
C GLY A 93 17.40 -14.32 39.09
N ASP A 94 16.66 -15.43 39.15
CA ASP A 94 16.34 -16.28 38.02
C ASP A 94 15.00 -15.94 37.31
N CYS A 95 14.27 -14.95 37.88
CA CYS A 95 13.03 -14.46 37.29
C CYS A 95 13.28 -13.43 36.20
N GLU A 96 12.65 -13.64 35.06
CA GLU A 96 12.61 -12.69 33.93
C GLU A 96 11.17 -12.53 33.43
N ILE A 97 10.75 -11.29 33.24
CA ILE A 97 9.43 -10.91 32.75
C ILE A 97 9.63 -10.05 31.50
N GLU A 98 9.04 -10.48 30.36
CA GLU A 98 8.96 -9.67 29.17
C GLU A 98 7.74 -8.74 29.24
N ILE A 99 7.97 -7.42 29.19
CA ILE A 99 6.92 -6.40 29.22
C ILE A 99 6.62 -5.96 27.79
N THR A 100 5.33 -6.07 27.40
CA THR A 100 4.85 -5.76 26.04
C THR A 100 3.77 -4.69 26.03
N ASN A 101 3.30 -4.22 27.18
CA ASN A 101 2.36 -3.12 27.27
C ASN A 101 2.48 -2.42 28.64
N VAL A 102 2.30 -1.10 28.65
CA VAL A 102 2.25 -0.30 29.84
C VAL A 102 1.15 0.74 29.74
N GLN A 103 0.23 0.74 30.69
CA GLN A 103 -0.90 1.67 30.73
C GLN A 103 -1.01 2.32 32.12
N LYS A 104 -1.68 3.46 32.18
CA LYS A 104 -2.06 4.06 33.47
C LYS A 104 -3.44 3.58 33.85
N ASN A 105 -3.66 3.43 35.18
CA ASN A 105 -5.01 3.23 35.69
C ASN A 105 -5.90 4.46 35.49
N GLY A 106 -7.21 4.34 35.78
CA GLY A 106 -8.19 5.39 35.46
C GLY A 106 -7.93 6.74 36.12
N ASP A 107 -7.23 6.82 37.25
CA ASP A 107 -6.83 8.07 37.92
C ASP A 107 -5.41 8.53 37.57
N GLY A 108 -4.68 7.75 36.75
CA GLY A 108 -3.35 8.09 36.24
C GLY A 108 -2.19 7.93 37.22
N ARG A 109 -2.43 7.41 38.47
CA ARG A 109 -1.42 7.31 39.52
C ARG A 109 -0.59 6.04 39.49
N ILE A 110 -1.13 4.97 38.88
CA ILE A 110 -0.51 3.65 38.86
C ILE A 110 -0.16 3.28 37.43
N TYR A 111 1.03 2.71 37.23
CA TYR A 111 1.46 2.15 35.98
C TYR A 111 1.26 0.63 36.01
N LEU A 112 0.52 0.11 35.04
CA LEU A 112 0.17 -1.28 34.86
C LEU A 112 1.08 -1.87 33.77
N HIS A 113 2.09 -2.64 34.16
CA HIS A 113 3.06 -3.25 33.26
C HIS A 113 2.60 -4.66 32.91
N SER A 114 2.07 -4.87 31.71
CA SER A 114 1.56 -6.16 31.26
C SER A 114 2.60 -6.92 30.45
N GLY A 115 2.74 -8.22 30.74
CA GLY A 115 3.74 -9.06 30.11
C GLY A 115 3.58 -10.53 30.40
N VAL A 116 4.66 -11.28 30.19
CA VAL A 116 4.74 -12.72 30.43
C VAL A 116 5.98 -13.05 31.25
N VAL A 117 5.83 -13.83 32.30
CA VAL A 117 6.97 -14.37 33.06
C VAL A 117 7.65 -15.44 32.20
N LYS A 118 8.89 -15.16 31.77
CA LYS A 118 9.68 -16.09 30.91
C LYS A 118 10.35 -17.17 31.72
N SER A 119 10.88 -16.82 32.89
CA SER A 119 11.56 -17.76 33.80
C SER A 119 11.29 -17.40 35.26
N GLY A 120 11.53 -18.30 36.19
CA GLY A 120 11.46 -18.12 37.61
C GLY A 120 10.06 -17.84 38.13
N VAL A 121 10.01 -17.09 39.24
CA VAL A 121 8.80 -16.65 39.93
C VAL A 121 8.97 -15.22 40.38
N VAL A 122 7.97 -14.38 40.14
CA VAL A 122 7.89 -13.03 40.72
C VAL A 122 6.92 -13.02 41.88
N SER A 123 7.26 -12.37 42.97
CA SER A 123 6.42 -12.23 44.18
C SER A 123 6.21 -10.78 44.56
N ARG A 124 5.11 -10.51 45.22
CA ARG A 124 4.87 -9.20 45.84
C ARG A 124 5.96 -8.87 46.86
N GLY A 125 6.52 -7.68 46.75
CA GLY A 125 7.63 -7.21 47.61
C GLY A 125 9.01 -7.48 46.99
N ASP A 126 9.11 -8.19 45.86
CA ASP A 126 10.39 -8.33 45.14
C ASP A 126 10.86 -6.97 44.62
N THR A 127 12.17 -6.78 44.51
CA THR A 127 12.78 -5.65 43.82
C THR A 127 13.20 -6.12 42.44
N LEU A 128 12.62 -5.54 41.41
CA LEU A 128 12.91 -5.86 40.01
C LEU A 128 13.83 -4.81 39.40
N VAL A 129 14.83 -5.26 38.65
CA VAL A 129 15.57 -4.41 37.72
C VAL A 129 14.72 -4.29 36.43
N CYS A 130 14.34 -3.07 36.12
CA CYS A 130 13.51 -2.71 34.98
C CYS A 130 14.37 -2.14 33.86
N GLU A 131 14.40 -2.77 32.69
CA GLU A 131 15.18 -2.34 31.54
C GLU A 131 14.25 -2.08 30.35
N VAL A 132 14.18 -0.81 29.90
CA VAL A 132 13.41 -0.41 28.71
C VAL A 132 14.19 -0.78 27.45
N ASP A 133 13.51 -1.30 26.43
CA ASP A 133 14.09 -1.48 25.10
C ASP A 133 14.57 -0.12 24.55
N LYS A 134 15.86 0.09 24.63
CA LYS A 134 16.53 1.34 24.29
C LYS A 134 16.38 1.69 22.81
N GLU A 135 16.51 0.70 21.93
CA GLU A 135 16.43 0.95 20.48
C GLU A 135 15.02 1.37 20.08
N ARG A 136 14.01 0.66 20.59
CA ARG A 136 12.61 0.98 20.37
C ARG A 136 12.24 2.35 20.98
N ARG A 137 12.65 2.65 22.23
CA ARG A 137 12.42 3.95 22.86
C ARG A 137 13.04 5.09 22.04
N GLN A 138 14.27 4.93 21.56
CA GLN A 138 14.93 5.94 20.74
C GLN A 138 14.22 6.13 19.40
N ALA A 139 13.70 5.07 18.77
CA ALA A 139 12.91 5.16 17.55
C ALA A 139 11.60 5.95 17.81
N ILE A 140 10.89 5.65 18.91
CA ILE A 140 9.69 6.41 19.32
C ILE A 140 10.01 7.87 19.57
N CYS A 141 11.12 8.18 20.27
CA CYS A 141 11.56 9.57 20.52
C CYS A 141 11.85 10.32 19.21
N ARG A 142 12.43 9.65 18.19
CA ARG A 142 12.63 10.24 16.84
C ARG A 142 11.31 10.61 16.22
N SER A 143 10.39 9.65 16.16
CA SER A 143 9.06 9.84 15.59
C SER A 143 8.28 10.94 16.33
N HIS A 144 8.32 10.97 17.66
CA HIS A 144 7.59 11.97 18.44
C HIS A 144 8.17 13.38 18.27
N THR A 145 9.49 13.52 18.31
CA THR A 145 10.13 14.81 18.05
C THR A 145 9.84 15.30 16.63
N ALA A 146 9.91 14.40 15.62
CA ALA A 146 9.56 14.76 14.25
C ALA A 146 8.08 15.16 14.09
N THR A 147 7.17 14.64 14.91
CA THR A 147 5.75 15.04 14.91
C THR A 147 5.59 16.53 15.28
N HIS A 148 6.32 17.00 16.28
CA HIS A 148 6.32 18.43 16.65
C HIS A 148 6.87 19.29 15.51
N LEU A 149 7.99 18.89 14.88
CA LEU A 149 8.55 19.61 13.73
C LEU A 149 7.59 19.60 12.53
N LEU A 150 6.88 18.49 12.30
CA LEU A 150 5.86 18.36 11.25
C LEU A 150 4.70 19.33 11.48
N GLN A 151 4.19 19.42 12.69
CA GLN A 151 3.10 20.33 13.04
C GLN A 151 3.48 21.77 12.74
N GLU A 152 4.66 22.22 13.15
CA GLU A 152 5.14 23.57 12.86
C GLU A 152 5.34 23.81 11.36
N ALA A 153 5.95 22.86 10.64
CA ALA A 153 6.14 22.96 9.19
C ALA A 153 4.80 23.07 8.42
N LEU A 154 3.80 22.29 8.84
CA LEU A 154 2.45 22.36 8.28
C LEU A 154 1.81 23.73 8.50
N ARG A 155 1.96 24.31 9.69
CA ARG A 155 1.45 25.65 9.99
C ARG A 155 2.13 26.73 9.16
N GLN A 156 3.45 26.61 8.93
CA GLN A 156 4.19 27.53 8.08
C GLN A 156 3.77 27.46 6.60
N VAL A 157 3.45 26.27 6.10
CA VAL A 157 3.12 26.07 4.67
C VAL A 157 1.63 26.30 4.39
N LEU A 158 0.74 25.79 5.23
CA LEU A 158 -0.70 25.78 5.02
C LEU A 158 -1.43 26.88 5.78
N GLY A 159 -0.82 27.41 6.84
CA GLY A 159 -1.38 28.49 7.65
C GLY A 159 -1.73 28.11 9.09
N SER A 160 -2.01 29.13 9.90
CA SER A 160 -2.22 28.99 11.35
C SER A 160 -3.49 28.23 11.75
N HIS A 161 -4.39 27.93 10.81
CA HIS A 161 -5.59 27.11 11.04
C HIS A 161 -5.30 25.63 11.21
N VAL A 162 -4.06 25.20 10.90
CA VAL A 162 -3.64 23.83 11.12
C VAL A 162 -3.53 23.55 12.61
N GLU A 163 -4.36 22.64 13.10
CA GLU A 163 -4.39 22.17 14.48
C GLU A 163 -4.38 20.64 14.48
N GLN A 164 -3.74 20.04 15.50
CA GLN A 164 -3.74 18.60 15.66
C GLN A 164 -5.16 18.09 15.98
N ALA A 165 -5.68 17.20 15.13
CA ALA A 165 -6.92 16.46 15.36
C ALA A 165 -6.67 15.08 16.00
N GLY A 166 -5.47 14.53 15.83
CA GLY A 166 -5.01 13.29 16.42
C GLY A 166 -3.57 12.99 16.05
N SER A 167 -2.92 12.15 16.84
CA SER A 167 -1.57 11.65 16.52
C SER A 167 -1.43 10.20 16.98
N TYR A 168 -0.51 9.50 16.34
CA TYR A 168 -0.05 8.18 16.76
C TYR A 168 1.42 8.08 16.39
N THR A 169 2.24 7.74 17.38
CA THR A 169 3.68 7.72 17.25
C THR A 169 4.21 6.41 17.82
N ASP A 170 4.83 5.62 16.96
CA ASP A 170 5.52 4.38 17.35
C ASP A 170 6.98 4.35 16.87
N ALA A 171 7.61 3.19 16.95
CA ALA A 171 9.00 3.01 16.54
C ALA A 171 9.18 3.02 15.01
N ASP A 172 8.14 2.73 14.27
CA ASP A 172 8.19 2.51 12.83
C ASP A 172 7.72 3.72 12.03
N HIS A 173 6.69 4.45 12.52
CA HIS A 173 6.09 5.55 11.77
C HIS A 173 5.48 6.64 12.67
N VAL A 174 5.22 7.77 12.04
CA VAL A 174 4.45 8.89 12.56
C VAL A 174 3.12 8.92 11.80
N ARG A 175 2.02 9.02 12.53
CA ARG A 175 0.71 9.36 11.98
C ARG A 175 0.22 10.65 12.62
N PHE A 176 -0.08 11.63 11.79
CA PHE A 176 -0.52 12.95 12.23
C PHE A 176 -1.79 13.36 11.50
N ASP A 177 -2.87 13.53 12.25
CA ASP A 177 -4.17 13.99 11.76
C ASP A 177 -4.31 15.47 12.10
N PHE A 178 -4.64 16.31 11.11
CA PHE A 178 -4.70 17.76 11.26
C PHE A 178 -5.87 18.38 10.51
N THR A 179 -6.28 19.58 10.94
CA THR A 179 -7.36 20.33 10.31
C THR A 179 -6.87 20.99 9.03
N HIS A 180 -7.45 20.59 7.88
CA HIS A 180 -7.24 21.24 6.60
C HIS A 180 -8.33 20.85 5.60
N PHE A 181 -8.69 21.79 4.68
CA PHE A 181 -9.89 21.64 3.83
C PHE A 181 -9.63 20.91 2.52
N ALA A 182 -8.40 20.93 2.00
CA ALA A 182 -8.04 20.37 0.70
C ALA A 182 -6.93 19.34 0.81
N ALA A 183 -6.75 18.51 -0.24
CA ALA A 183 -5.57 17.69 -0.38
C ALA A 183 -4.33 18.59 -0.55
N MET A 184 -3.23 18.21 0.06
CA MET A 184 -1.95 18.90 -0.14
C MET A 184 -1.43 18.65 -1.56
N THR A 185 -0.87 19.68 -2.17
CA THR A 185 -0.18 19.51 -3.45
C THR A 185 1.20 18.86 -3.25
N PRO A 186 1.77 18.23 -4.29
CA PRO A 186 3.14 17.69 -4.21
C PRO A 186 4.18 18.74 -3.80
N GLU A 187 4.00 20.01 -4.20
CA GLU A 187 4.87 21.13 -3.88
C GLU A 187 4.77 21.49 -2.39
N GLU A 188 3.56 21.49 -1.82
CA GLU A 188 3.33 21.73 -0.39
C GLU A 188 3.95 20.62 0.45
N ILE A 189 3.75 19.35 0.06
CA ILE A 189 4.37 18.19 0.73
C ILE A 189 5.90 18.31 0.70
N ALA A 190 6.49 18.59 -0.47
CA ALA A 190 7.93 18.76 -0.60
C ALA A 190 8.46 19.92 0.24
N LYS A 191 7.71 21.02 0.34
CA LYS A 191 8.09 22.18 1.17
C LYS A 191 8.04 21.85 2.66
N VAL A 192 7.01 21.13 3.14
CA VAL A 192 6.91 20.66 4.52
C VAL A 192 8.08 19.74 4.85
N GLU A 193 8.37 18.74 4.00
CA GLU A 193 9.53 17.85 4.17
C GLU A 193 10.85 18.63 4.24
N SER A 194 11.03 19.63 3.37
CA SER A 194 12.22 20.44 3.35
C SER A 194 12.40 21.22 4.65
N ILE A 195 11.32 21.84 5.17
CA ILE A 195 11.36 22.58 6.45
C ILE A 195 11.74 21.63 7.60
N VAL A 196 11.05 20.48 7.73
CA VAL A 196 11.34 19.50 8.80
C VAL A 196 12.79 19.04 8.72
N ASN A 197 13.27 18.65 7.54
CA ASN A 197 14.65 18.18 7.37
C ASN A 197 15.70 19.28 7.62
N ASN A 198 15.42 20.53 7.27
CA ASN A 198 16.31 21.63 7.60
C ASN A 198 16.45 21.83 9.10
N ILE A 199 15.33 21.81 9.85
CA ILE A 199 15.35 21.91 11.33
C ILE A 199 16.13 20.73 11.93
N ILE A 200 15.97 19.52 11.38
CA ILE A 200 16.74 18.34 11.81
C ILE A 200 18.24 18.56 11.58
N LEU A 201 18.61 19.06 10.39
CA LEU A 201 20.02 19.31 10.04
C LEU A 201 20.66 20.45 10.84
N GLU A 202 19.89 21.43 11.29
CA GLU A 202 20.36 22.49 12.19
C GLU A 202 20.81 21.94 13.56
N GLY A 203 20.29 20.77 13.97
CA GLY A 203 20.72 20.15 15.23
C GLY A 203 20.32 20.94 16.47
N LEU A 204 19.09 21.45 16.49
CA LEU A 204 18.58 22.25 17.61
C LEU A 204 18.48 21.42 18.89
N GLU A 205 18.84 22.04 20.03
CA GLU A 205 18.63 21.44 21.33
C GLU A 205 17.13 21.27 21.62
N VAL A 206 16.76 20.10 22.12
CA VAL A 206 15.39 19.83 22.57
C VAL A 206 15.37 19.80 24.10
N ARG A 207 14.77 20.81 24.68
CA ARG A 207 14.64 20.99 26.14
C ARG A 207 13.24 20.67 26.61
N THR A 208 13.18 20.22 27.83
CA THR A 208 11.92 19.95 28.51
C THR A 208 11.93 20.64 29.88
N ASP A 209 10.92 21.45 30.10
CA ASP A 209 10.76 22.19 31.36
C ASP A 209 9.37 21.95 31.95
N GLU A 210 9.27 21.84 33.28
CA GLU A 210 8.00 21.86 33.99
C GLU A 210 7.77 23.27 34.52
N MET A 211 6.61 23.85 34.26
CA MET A 211 6.31 25.22 34.64
C MET A 211 4.80 25.43 34.83
N PRO A 212 4.40 26.54 35.55
CA PRO A 212 3.00 26.92 35.59
C PRO A 212 2.41 27.17 34.21
N ILE A 213 1.16 26.69 33.99
CA ILE A 213 0.48 26.79 32.70
C ILE A 213 0.41 28.20 32.12
N GLU A 214 0.27 29.20 33.00
CA GLU A 214 0.22 30.62 32.63
C GLU A 214 1.58 31.16 32.11
N GLU A 215 2.68 30.61 32.60
CA GLU A 215 4.03 30.91 32.10
C GLU A 215 4.25 30.25 30.74
N ALA A 216 3.86 28.99 30.61
CA ALA A 216 3.96 28.27 29.35
C ALA A 216 3.15 28.94 28.22
N LYS A 217 1.96 29.42 28.50
CA LYS A 217 1.15 30.21 27.57
C LYS A 217 1.83 31.51 27.09
N LYS A 218 2.53 32.20 28.04
CA LYS A 218 3.27 33.42 27.70
C LYS A 218 4.46 33.15 26.76
N LEU A 219 5.03 31.94 26.79
CA LEU A 219 6.07 31.49 25.88
C LEU A 219 5.52 31.13 24.51
N GLY A 220 4.19 31.18 24.28
CA GLY A 220 3.55 30.78 23.03
C GLY A 220 3.41 29.27 22.88
N ALA A 221 3.55 28.50 23.96
CA ALA A 221 3.45 27.05 23.91
C ALA A 221 2.05 26.59 23.43
N MET A 222 2.03 25.73 22.41
CA MET A 222 0.80 25.17 21.86
C MET A 222 0.27 24.07 22.77
N ALA A 223 -1.03 24.16 23.10
CA ALA A 223 -1.77 23.14 23.83
C ALA A 223 -2.60 22.31 22.88
N LEU A 224 -2.72 21.01 23.09
CA LEU A 224 -3.62 20.16 22.34
C LEU A 224 -5.08 20.53 22.62
N PHE A 225 -5.87 20.63 21.56
CA PHE A 225 -7.29 21.00 21.69
C PHE A 225 -8.09 19.93 22.44
N GLY A 226 -8.80 20.34 23.50
CA GLY A 226 -9.71 19.48 24.27
C GLY A 226 -9.05 18.64 25.37
N GLU A 227 -7.77 18.80 25.65
CA GLU A 227 -7.10 18.22 26.83
C GLU A 227 -7.24 19.12 28.06
N LYS A 228 -7.36 18.48 29.24
CA LYS A 228 -7.38 19.18 30.52
C LYS A 228 -5.99 19.11 31.12
N TYR A 229 -5.38 20.25 31.30
CA TYR A 229 -4.05 20.39 31.91
C TYR A 229 -4.19 20.76 33.36
N GLY A 230 -3.25 20.31 34.19
CA GLY A 230 -3.09 20.76 35.59
C GLY A 230 -2.47 22.16 35.69
N ASP A 231 -2.24 22.61 36.91
CA ASP A 231 -1.60 23.91 37.16
C ASP A 231 -0.13 23.95 36.72
N ILE A 232 0.56 22.80 36.72
CA ILE A 232 1.92 22.60 36.23
C ILE A 232 1.85 21.76 34.95
N VAL A 233 2.51 22.21 33.92
CA VAL A 233 2.57 21.54 32.59
C VAL A 233 4.01 21.28 32.19
N ARG A 234 4.20 20.19 31.45
CA ARG A 234 5.47 19.88 30.83
C ARG A 234 5.50 20.47 29.41
N VAL A 235 6.51 21.32 29.17
CA VAL A 235 6.72 22.02 27.88
C VAL A 235 7.96 21.43 27.23
N VAL A 236 7.81 20.99 25.99
CA VAL A 236 8.91 20.53 25.14
C VAL A 236 9.21 21.60 24.11
N ARG A 237 10.48 22.00 24.01
CA ARG A 237 10.97 23.03 23.10
C ARG A 237 12.06 22.49 22.20
N ALA A 238 11.90 22.63 20.90
CA ALA A 238 12.95 22.38 19.90
C ALA A 238 13.50 23.75 19.44
N GLY A 239 14.53 24.26 20.10
CA GLY A 239 14.98 25.63 19.90
C GLY A 239 13.85 26.63 20.13
N ASP A 240 13.72 27.60 19.22
CA ASP A 240 12.59 28.54 19.16
C ASP A 240 11.56 28.18 18.08
N VAL A 241 11.72 27.03 17.42
CA VAL A 241 10.88 26.59 16.29
C VAL A 241 9.59 25.93 16.75
N SER A 242 9.64 25.00 17.71
CA SER A 242 8.46 24.32 18.27
C SER A 242 8.46 24.42 19.77
N ILE A 243 7.33 24.85 20.35
CA ILE A 243 7.11 24.95 21.79
C ILE A 243 5.72 24.37 22.08
N GLU A 244 5.65 23.19 22.72
CA GLU A 244 4.39 22.46 22.87
C GLU A 244 4.23 21.86 24.26
N PHE A 245 2.97 21.77 24.73
CA PHE A 245 2.62 20.99 25.92
C PHE A 245 2.68 19.52 25.55
N CYS A 246 3.64 18.79 26.08
CA CYS A 246 3.82 17.39 25.74
C CYS A 246 4.36 16.55 26.90
N GLY A 247 3.61 15.47 27.24
CA GLY A 247 4.02 14.48 28.23
C GLY A 247 4.81 13.29 27.64
N GLY A 248 5.11 13.31 26.35
CA GLY A 248 5.82 12.22 25.68
C GLY A 248 7.33 12.20 25.89
N THR A 249 7.98 11.18 25.38
CA THR A 249 9.45 11.09 25.38
C THR A 249 10.03 11.66 24.10
N HIS A 250 11.09 12.43 24.21
CA HIS A 250 11.72 13.15 23.10
C HIS A 250 13.22 12.92 23.02
N LEU A 251 13.79 13.25 21.89
CA LEU A 251 15.24 13.40 21.74
C LEU A 251 15.73 14.62 22.52
N ASP A 252 17.01 14.70 22.77
CA ASP A 252 17.69 15.87 23.35
C ASP A 252 18.22 16.84 22.26
N ASN A 253 18.21 16.40 20.98
CA ASN A 253 18.67 17.19 19.83
C ASN A 253 17.94 16.73 18.57
N THR A 254 17.50 17.68 17.73
CA THR A 254 16.74 17.39 16.50
C THR A 254 17.52 16.56 15.49
N ALA A 255 18.86 16.70 15.40
CA ALA A 255 19.69 15.93 14.48
C ALA A 255 19.60 14.41 14.69
N LYS A 256 19.28 13.97 15.91
CA LYS A 256 19.10 12.54 16.24
C LYS A 256 17.83 11.93 15.64
N ALA A 257 16.91 12.75 15.10
CA ALA A 257 15.73 12.27 14.36
C ALA A 257 16.12 11.53 13.09
N GLY A 258 17.25 11.89 12.50
CA GLY A 258 17.64 11.43 11.17
C GLY A 258 16.76 12.08 10.09
N MET A 259 16.76 11.54 8.89
CA MET A 259 15.93 12.08 7.80
C MET A 259 14.44 11.80 8.03
N PHE A 260 13.61 12.75 7.60
CA PHE A 260 12.15 12.67 7.65
C PHE A 260 11.56 12.57 6.24
N LYS A 261 10.58 11.71 6.04
CA LYS A 261 9.88 11.54 4.76
C LYS A 261 8.39 11.29 4.96
N ILE A 262 7.55 12.08 4.30
CA ILE A 262 6.11 11.82 4.19
C ILE A 262 5.92 10.69 3.17
N VAL A 263 5.20 9.64 3.56
CA VAL A 263 4.91 8.47 2.70
C VAL A 263 3.49 8.50 2.17
N SER A 264 2.56 9.09 2.91
CA SER A 264 1.17 9.26 2.48
C SER A 264 0.54 10.53 3.02
N GLU A 265 -0.41 11.10 2.27
CA GLU A 265 -1.32 12.15 2.68
C GLU A 265 -2.72 11.81 2.19
N ALA A 266 -3.72 11.79 3.08
CA ALA A 266 -5.07 11.37 2.77
C ALA A 266 -6.14 12.08 3.61
N SER A 267 -7.39 12.08 3.14
CA SER A 267 -8.54 12.51 3.95
C SER A 267 -9.00 11.40 4.87
N VAL A 268 -9.30 11.72 6.13
CA VAL A 268 -9.87 10.77 7.11
C VAL A 268 -11.26 11.18 7.57
N ALA A 269 -11.58 12.49 7.51
CA ALA A 269 -12.89 13.03 7.79
C ALA A 269 -13.06 14.37 7.07
N ALA A 270 -14.27 14.93 7.07
CA ALA A 270 -14.52 16.27 6.53
C ALA A 270 -13.66 17.30 7.28
N GLY A 271 -12.80 18.01 6.55
CA GLY A 271 -11.90 19.02 7.11
C GLY A 271 -10.72 18.46 7.93
N VAL A 272 -10.44 17.15 7.88
CA VAL A 272 -9.33 16.52 8.56
C VAL A 272 -8.49 15.71 7.56
N ARG A 273 -7.20 16.00 7.52
CA ARG A 273 -6.19 15.32 6.71
C ARG A 273 -5.28 14.48 7.60
N ARG A 274 -4.75 13.40 7.07
CA ARG A 274 -3.78 12.51 7.70
C ARG A 274 -2.48 12.52 6.92
N ILE A 275 -1.38 12.67 7.62
CA ILE A 275 -0.04 12.39 7.12
C ILE A 275 0.50 11.16 7.83
N GLU A 276 1.13 10.28 7.06
CA GLU A 276 2.00 9.23 7.56
C GLU A 276 3.43 9.52 7.12
N ALA A 277 4.38 9.40 8.04
CA ALA A 277 5.77 9.74 7.79
C ALA A 277 6.73 8.79 8.51
N LEU A 278 7.95 8.70 8.00
CA LEU A 278 9.04 7.88 8.53
C LEU A 278 10.21 8.74 8.96
N THR A 279 10.95 8.25 9.97
CA THR A 279 12.17 8.87 10.46
C THR A 279 13.28 7.83 10.66
N GLY A 280 14.52 8.31 10.83
CA GLY A 280 15.66 7.51 11.26
C GLY A 280 15.85 6.22 10.45
N ARG A 281 15.86 5.08 11.12
CA ARG A 281 16.14 3.78 10.50
C ARG A 281 15.09 3.38 9.45
N LYS A 282 13.81 3.68 9.70
CA LYS A 282 12.73 3.37 8.74
C LYS A 282 12.83 4.18 7.46
N PHE A 283 13.31 5.41 7.54
CA PHE A 283 13.66 6.17 6.34
C PHE A 283 14.79 5.50 5.56
N LEU A 284 15.86 5.02 6.23
CA LEU A 284 16.98 4.35 5.56
C LEU A 284 16.51 3.06 4.87
N GLU A 285 15.68 2.24 5.53
CA GLU A 285 15.09 1.03 4.96
C GLU A 285 14.28 1.35 3.67
N LEU A 286 13.43 2.38 3.70
CA LEU A 286 12.70 2.85 2.53
C LEU A 286 13.64 3.33 1.41
N PHE A 287 14.70 4.06 1.76
CA PHE A 287 15.67 4.54 0.81
C PHE A 287 16.42 3.39 0.12
N GLU A 288 16.88 2.41 0.89
CA GLU A 288 17.57 1.21 0.37
C GLU A 288 16.65 0.39 -0.55
N GLU A 289 15.39 0.19 -0.18
CA GLU A 289 14.39 -0.50 -1.00
C GLU A 289 14.18 0.21 -2.34
N ARG A 290 14.00 1.53 -2.32
CA ARG A 290 13.84 2.34 -3.53
C ARG A 290 15.09 2.32 -4.40
N GLN A 291 16.28 2.43 -3.78
CA GLN A 291 17.55 2.35 -4.49
C GLN A 291 17.74 0.99 -5.15
N LYS A 292 17.41 -0.09 -4.44
CA LYS A 292 17.42 -1.45 -5.00
C LYS A 292 16.48 -1.58 -6.19
N THR A 293 15.24 -1.09 -6.06
CA THR A 293 14.24 -1.13 -7.14
C THR A 293 14.73 -0.38 -8.39
N LEU A 294 15.35 0.79 -8.22
CA LEU A 294 15.95 1.55 -9.31
C LEU A 294 17.08 0.78 -10.00
N ASN A 295 17.98 0.20 -9.21
CA ASN A 295 19.10 -0.58 -9.74
C ASN A 295 18.63 -1.84 -10.48
N ASP A 296 17.69 -2.58 -9.91
CA ASP A 296 17.13 -3.80 -10.51
C ASP A 296 16.40 -3.47 -11.83
N THR A 297 15.64 -2.35 -11.85
CA THR A 297 14.97 -1.87 -13.08
C THR A 297 15.96 -1.46 -14.15
N ALA A 298 17.02 -0.73 -13.78
CA ALA A 298 18.07 -0.33 -14.71
C ALA A 298 18.79 -1.56 -15.28
N ALA A 299 19.12 -2.56 -14.44
CA ALA A 299 19.71 -3.80 -14.89
C ALA A 299 18.82 -4.57 -15.85
N ALA A 300 17.51 -4.69 -15.58
CA ALA A 300 16.53 -5.32 -16.46
C ALA A 300 16.47 -4.65 -17.85
N LEU A 301 16.59 -3.32 -17.89
CA LEU A 301 16.60 -2.52 -19.12
C LEU A 301 18.02 -2.38 -19.73
N LYS A 302 19.04 -3.01 -19.14
CA LYS A 302 20.44 -2.97 -19.56
C LYS A 302 21.00 -1.56 -19.66
N THR A 303 20.78 -0.75 -18.60
CA THR A 303 21.19 0.65 -18.51
C THR A 303 21.68 0.99 -17.11
N THR A 304 22.02 2.26 -16.86
CA THR A 304 22.32 2.80 -15.52
C THR A 304 21.08 3.48 -14.91
N PRO A 305 21.00 3.64 -13.57
CA PRO A 305 19.89 4.38 -12.95
C PRO A 305 19.73 5.80 -13.46
N THR A 306 20.84 6.48 -13.85
CA THR A 306 20.83 7.84 -14.38
C THR A 306 20.19 7.93 -15.77
N ASP A 307 20.34 6.88 -16.58
CA ASP A 307 19.85 6.85 -17.95
C ASP A 307 18.52 6.09 -18.09
N LEU A 308 17.91 5.70 -16.97
CA LEU A 308 16.73 4.83 -16.92
C LEU A 308 15.54 5.39 -17.72
N VAL A 309 15.25 6.68 -17.58
CA VAL A 309 14.14 7.33 -18.28
C VAL A 309 14.39 7.31 -19.79
N GLN A 310 15.59 7.71 -20.21
CA GLN A 310 15.96 7.70 -21.62
C GLN A 310 15.88 6.30 -22.25
N ARG A 311 16.35 5.28 -21.50
CA ARG A 311 16.28 3.88 -21.96
C ARG A 311 14.85 3.36 -22.04
N ALA A 312 14.00 3.73 -21.09
CA ALA A 312 12.58 3.39 -21.12
C ALA A 312 11.89 3.96 -22.38
N ASP A 313 12.14 5.22 -22.69
CA ASP A 313 11.63 5.85 -23.94
C ASP A 313 12.13 5.14 -25.18
N GLN A 314 13.44 4.79 -25.24
CA GLN A 314 13.98 4.01 -26.35
C GLN A 314 13.31 2.64 -26.52
N VAL A 315 13.08 1.91 -25.43
CA VAL A 315 12.41 0.60 -25.45
C VAL A 315 10.98 0.74 -26.00
N VAL A 316 10.26 1.78 -25.58
CA VAL A 316 8.90 2.05 -26.12
C VAL A 316 8.94 2.31 -27.64
N GLU A 317 9.90 3.09 -28.14
CA GLU A 317 10.05 3.32 -29.57
C GLU A 317 10.53 2.08 -30.33
N GLU A 318 11.42 1.27 -29.76
CA GLU A 318 11.81 -0.03 -30.34
C GLU A 318 10.61 -0.96 -30.48
N ILE A 319 9.75 -1.06 -29.48
CA ILE A 319 8.51 -1.87 -29.52
C ILE A 319 7.59 -1.37 -30.62
N ARG A 320 7.36 -0.05 -30.72
CA ARG A 320 6.54 0.54 -31.80
C ARG A 320 7.12 0.27 -33.19
N GLY A 321 8.45 0.33 -33.32
CA GLY A 321 9.15 0.01 -34.57
C GLY A 321 9.00 -1.45 -34.93
N LEU A 322 9.21 -2.36 -33.99
CA LEU A 322 9.05 -3.80 -34.19
C LEU A 322 7.61 -4.17 -34.60
N THR A 323 6.62 -3.57 -33.93
CA THR A 323 5.20 -3.78 -34.27
C THR A 323 4.93 -3.38 -35.73
N ARG A 324 5.37 -2.18 -36.14
CA ARG A 324 5.22 -1.73 -37.56
C ARG A 324 5.93 -2.65 -38.55
N ASN A 325 7.11 -3.15 -38.19
CA ASN A 325 7.84 -4.09 -39.04
C ASN A 325 7.09 -5.43 -39.16
N VAL A 326 6.54 -5.95 -38.07
CA VAL A 326 5.71 -7.19 -38.10
C VAL A 326 4.49 -6.99 -38.98
N ASP A 327 3.78 -5.85 -38.84
CA ASP A 327 2.62 -5.55 -39.69
C ASP A 327 3.00 -5.45 -41.20
N SER A 328 4.13 -4.80 -41.47
CA SER A 328 4.65 -4.72 -42.87
C SER A 328 5.03 -6.08 -43.46
N LEU A 329 5.68 -6.93 -42.64
CA LEU A 329 6.02 -8.29 -43.06
C LEU A 329 4.78 -9.15 -43.27
N ASN A 330 3.80 -9.07 -42.39
CA ASN A 330 2.51 -9.76 -42.54
C ASN A 330 1.79 -9.34 -43.83
N SER A 331 1.80 -8.04 -44.16
CA SER A 331 1.23 -7.53 -45.40
C SER A 331 1.96 -8.06 -46.63
N LYS A 332 3.29 -8.11 -46.61
CA LYS A 332 4.08 -8.70 -47.74
C LYS A 332 3.79 -10.18 -47.91
N ILE A 333 3.72 -10.96 -46.83
CA ILE A 333 3.36 -12.39 -46.90
C ILE A 333 1.95 -12.54 -47.49
N ALA A 334 1.00 -11.70 -47.07
CA ALA A 334 -0.35 -11.70 -47.59
C ALA A 334 -0.38 -11.42 -49.12
N GLU A 335 0.38 -10.42 -49.58
CA GLU A 335 0.49 -10.10 -51.05
C GLU A 335 1.10 -11.24 -51.85
N MET A 336 2.14 -11.92 -51.36
CA MET A 336 2.77 -13.05 -52.04
C MET A 336 1.80 -14.22 -52.25
N LYS A 337 0.94 -14.50 -51.28
CA LYS A 337 -0.06 -15.60 -51.36
C LYS A 337 -1.31 -15.25 -52.13
N LEU A 338 -1.56 -13.97 -52.39
CA LEU A 338 -2.79 -13.50 -53.03
C LEU A 338 -2.99 -14.05 -54.43
N SER A 339 -1.93 -14.09 -55.24
CA SER A 339 -2.01 -14.59 -56.65
C SER A 339 -2.37 -16.07 -56.67
N GLU A 340 -1.84 -16.87 -55.78
CA GLU A 340 -2.13 -18.29 -55.67
C GLU A 340 -3.58 -18.52 -55.23
N LEU A 341 -4.07 -17.79 -54.24
CA LEU A 341 -5.43 -17.87 -53.75
C LEU A 341 -6.47 -17.43 -54.82
N LEU A 342 -6.18 -16.36 -55.55
CA LEU A 342 -7.06 -15.91 -56.64
C LEU A 342 -7.14 -16.90 -57.81
N ASN A 343 -6.03 -17.58 -58.11
CA ASN A 343 -6.01 -18.63 -59.15
C ASN A 343 -6.77 -19.91 -58.74
N ALA A 344 -6.93 -20.16 -57.44
CA ALA A 344 -7.68 -21.28 -56.89
C ALA A 344 -9.17 -20.98 -56.69
N ALA A 345 -9.67 -19.84 -57.17
CA ALA A 345 -11.06 -19.44 -57.03
C ALA A 345 -11.98 -20.25 -57.94
N GLU A 346 -13.12 -20.69 -57.42
CA GLU A 346 -14.19 -21.38 -58.14
C GLU A 346 -15.36 -20.42 -58.37
N ASP A 347 -16.02 -20.53 -59.54
CA ASP A 347 -17.26 -19.78 -59.82
C ASP A 347 -18.48 -20.52 -59.29
N VAL A 348 -19.25 -19.85 -58.46
CA VAL A 348 -20.47 -20.36 -57.81
C VAL A 348 -21.60 -19.33 -58.04
N ASN A 349 -22.51 -19.61 -58.90
CA ASN A 349 -23.64 -18.71 -59.30
C ASN A 349 -23.17 -17.27 -59.66
N GLY A 350 -22.03 -17.16 -60.31
CA GLY A 350 -21.44 -15.90 -60.74
C GLY A 350 -20.64 -15.17 -59.65
N VAL A 351 -20.42 -15.79 -58.49
CA VAL A 351 -19.57 -15.28 -57.44
C VAL A 351 -18.30 -16.11 -57.35
N SER A 352 -17.14 -15.43 -57.31
CA SER A 352 -15.81 -16.06 -57.16
C SER A 352 -15.60 -16.52 -55.72
N VAL A 353 -15.51 -17.84 -55.46
CA VAL A 353 -15.38 -18.43 -54.13
C VAL A 353 -13.98 -18.99 -53.92
N ILE A 354 -13.35 -18.59 -52.84
CA ILE A 354 -12.05 -19.09 -52.40
C ILE A 354 -12.24 -19.80 -51.06
N ALA A 355 -11.76 -21.03 -50.95
CA ALA A 355 -11.70 -21.79 -49.71
C ALA A 355 -10.27 -22.29 -49.50
N ALA A 356 -9.58 -21.80 -48.52
CA ALA A 356 -8.16 -22.14 -48.32
C ALA A 356 -7.79 -22.34 -46.85
N LYS A 357 -6.97 -23.36 -46.61
CA LYS A 357 -6.23 -23.53 -45.37
C LYS A 357 -4.89 -22.81 -45.51
N LEU A 358 -4.57 -22.02 -44.49
CA LEU A 358 -3.31 -21.28 -44.43
C LEU A 358 -2.47 -21.84 -43.25
N ASP A 359 -1.18 -21.99 -43.48
CA ASP A 359 -0.22 -22.38 -42.46
C ASP A 359 0.40 -21.13 -41.78
N ASP A 360 -0.35 -20.04 -41.75
CA ASP A 360 0.07 -18.73 -41.25
C ASP A 360 -0.63 -18.36 -39.95
N THR A 361 -0.17 -17.26 -39.35
CA THR A 361 -0.81 -16.71 -38.16
C THR A 361 -2.19 -16.12 -38.46
N PRO A 362 -3.06 -16.01 -37.47
CA PRO A 362 -4.35 -15.34 -37.63
C PRO A 362 -4.27 -13.91 -38.16
N GLU A 363 -3.18 -13.22 -37.86
CA GLU A 363 -2.90 -11.85 -38.31
C GLU A 363 -2.66 -11.82 -39.81
N VAL A 364 -1.83 -12.73 -40.36
CA VAL A 364 -1.61 -12.88 -41.79
C VAL A 364 -2.92 -13.26 -42.47
N MET A 365 -3.67 -14.21 -41.93
CA MET A 365 -4.98 -14.61 -42.49
C MET A 365 -5.95 -13.41 -42.58
N ARG A 366 -5.98 -12.54 -41.59
CA ARG A 366 -6.80 -11.30 -41.62
C ARG A 366 -6.33 -10.35 -42.69
N SER A 367 -5.01 -10.11 -42.78
CA SER A 367 -4.42 -9.27 -43.85
C SER A 367 -4.76 -9.79 -45.24
N ILE A 368 -4.68 -11.12 -45.47
CA ILE A 368 -5.10 -11.75 -46.73
C ILE A 368 -6.59 -11.51 -46.97
N GLY A 369 -7.43 -11.71 -45.95
CA GLY A 369 -8.87 -11.50 -46.06
C GLY A 369 -9.23 -10.06 -46.45
N ASP A 370 -8.59 -9.07 -45.82
CA ASP A 370 -8.82 -7.65 -46.14
C ASP A 370 -8.42 -7.31 -47.57
N ILE A 371 -7.26 -7.80 -48.03
CA ILE A 371 -6.82 -7.60 -49.43
C ILE A 371 -7.76 -8.30 -50.43
N LEU A 372 -8.18 -9.55 -50.14
CA LEU A 372 -9.14 -10.29 -51.01
C LEU A 372 -10.47 -9.56 -51.10
N LYS A 373 -10.99 -9.02 -50.00
CA LYS A 373 -12.22 -8.25 -49.97
C LYS A 373 -12.15 -6.98 -50.82
N GLU A 374 -11.00 -6.32 -50.87
CA GLU A 374 -10.79 -5.11 -51.67
C GLU A 374 -10.55 -5.41 -53.14
N ARG A 375 -9.71 -6.40 -53.49
CA ARG A 375 -9.30 -6.71 -54.84
C ARG A 375 -10.28 -7.61 -55.60
N ASN A 376 -11.10 -8.42 -54.92
CA ASN A 376 -12.12 -9.28 -55.48
C ASN A 376 -13.52 -8.82 -55.07
N ALA A 377 -14.01 -7.75 -55.72
CA ALA A 377 -15.31 -7.15 -55.38
C ALA A 377 -16.48 -8.14 -55.51
N ASN A 378 -16.41 -9.11 -56.42
CA ASN A 378 -17.40 -10.17 -56.60
C ASN A 378 -16.98 -11.50 -55.94
N GLY A 379 -16.10 -11.48 -54.95
CA GLY A 379 -15.55 -12.65 -54.28
C GLY A 379 -16.07 -12.90 -52.90
N VAL A 380 -16.11 -14.18 -52.56
CA VAL A 380 -16.25 -14.67 -51.18
C VAL A 380 -15.02 -15.50 -50.85
N ALA A 381 -14.33 -15.23 -49.76
CA ALA A 381 -13.21 -16.04 -49.31
C ALA A 381 -13.46 -16.58 -47.91
N VAL A 382 -13.29 -17.89 -47.73
CA VAL A 382 -13.25 -18.57 -46.43
C VAL A 382 -11.83 -19.07 -46.24
N LEU A 383 -11.15 -18.45 -45.27
CA LEU A 383 -9.78 -18.76 -44.91
C LEU A 383 -9.77 -19.44 -43.55
N ALA A 384 -8.89 -20.40 -43.36
CA ALA A 384 -8.76 -21.10 -42.08
C ALA A 384 -7.30 -21.27 -41.69
N THR A 385 -7.00 -21.16 -40.41
CA THR A 385 -5.69 -21.52 -39.83
C THR A 385 -5.85 -22.35 -38.57
N VAL A 386 -4.88 -23.24 -38.31
CA VAL A 386 -4.83 -24.06 -37.12
C VAL A 386 -3.88 -23.41 -36.15
N THR A 387 -4.38 -23.01 -34.96
CA THR A 387 -3.63 -22.25 -33.97
C THR A 387 -3.19 -23.09 -32.75
N GLY A 388 -3.33 -24.42 -32.83
CA GLY A 388 -2.94 -25.37 -31.77
C GLY A 388 -3.56 -26.74 -32.03
N GLU A 389 -3.27 -27.71 -31.17
CA GLU A 389 -3.69 -29.12 -31.33
C GLU A 389 -5.21 -29.32 -31.54
N SER A 390 -6.04 -28.40 -31.05
CA SER A 390 -7.51 -28.51 -31.11
C SER A 390 -8.19 -27.17 -31.38
N LYS A 391 -7.50 -26.21 -32.01
CA LYS A 391 -8.07 -24.87 -32.25
C LYS A 391 -7.92 -24.47 -33.71
N ILE A 392 -9.06 -24.15 -34.34
CA ILE A 392 -9.12 -23.58 -35.67
C ILE A 392 -9.65 -22.17 -35.59
N GLN A 393 -9.07 -21.26 -36.35
CA GLN A 393 -9.67 -19.97 -36.65
C GLN A 393 -10.12 -19.93 -38.07
N LEU A 394 -11.33 -19.41 -38.27
CA LEU A 394 -11.97 -19.26 -39.59
C LEU A 394 -12.27 -17.78 -39.81
N LEU A 395 -12.04 -17.31 -41.01
CA LEU A 395 -12.39 -15.98 -41.49
C LEU A 395 -13.17 -16.10 -42.79
N CYS A 396 -14.31 -15.44 -42.88
CA CYS A 396 -15.04 -15.28 -44.12
C CYS A 396 -15.10 -13.79 -44.45
N VAL A 397 -14.70 -13.44 -45.64
CA VAL A 397 -14.86 -12.09 -46.21
C VAL A 397 -15.65 -12.14 -47.50
N ALA A 398 -16.42 -11.09 -47.78
CA ALA A 398 -17.19 -10.96 -49.02
C ALA A 398 -17.01 -9.55 -49.60
N GLY A 399 -16.68 -9.48 -50.85
CA GLY A 399 -16.56 -8.24 -51.61
C GLY A 399 -17.92 -7.53 -51.76
N LYS A 400 -17.88 -6.26 -52.12
CA LYS A 400 -19.07 -5.39 -52.18
C LYS A 400 -20.14 -5.91 -53.17
N ASP A 401 -19.73 -6.45 -54.31
CA ASP A 401 -20.66 -6.92 -55.33
C ASP A 401 -21.18 -8.32 -54.99
N ALA A 402 -20.37 -9.19 -54.39
CA ALA A 402 -20.83 -10.46 -53.84
C ALA A 402 -21.89 -10.27 -52.74
N VAL A 403 -21.74 -9.27 -51.87
CA VAL A 403 -22.75 -8.94 -50.88
C VAL A 403 -24.06 -8.46 -51.51
N LYS A 404 -23.97 -7.65 -52.59
CA LYS A 404 -25.16 -7.23 -53.35
C LYS A 404 -25.85 -8.42 -54.04
N ALA A 405 -25.07 -9.42 -54.47
CA ALA A 405 -25.58 -10.67 -55.04
C ALA A 405 -26.18 -11.63 -54.01
N GLY A 406 -26.19 -11.24 -52.73
CA GLY A 406 -26.82 -11.99 -51.64
C GLY A 406 -25.85 -12.74 -50.71
N ALA A 407 -24.55 -12.69 -50.98
CA ALA A 407 -23.56 -13.30 -50.12
C ALA A 407 -23.59 -12.66 -48.73
N HIS A 408 -23.41 -13.47 -47.68
CA HIS A 408 -23.41 -13.00 -46.29
C HIS A 408 -22.37 -13.77 -45.49
N ALA A 409 -21.22 -13.16 -45.25
CA ALA A 409 -20.08 -13.78 -44.56
C ALA A 409 -20.47 -14.41 -43.21
N GLY A 410 -21.30 -13.73 -42.41
CA GLY A 410 -21.76 -14.27 -41.12
C GLY A 410 -22.61 -15.53 -41.22
N LYS A 411 -23.41 -15.70 -42.29
CA LYS A 411 -24.20 -16.93 -42.53
C LYS A 411 -23.30 -18.04 -43.02
N ILE A 412 -22.43 -17.75 -44.00
CA ILE A 412 -21.48 -18.72 -44.59
C ILE A 412 -20.57 -19.28 -43.49
N ILE A 413 -19.90 -18.44 -42.71
CA ILE A 413 -18.95 -18.89 -41.70
C ILE A 413 -19.60 -19.70 -40.59
N LYS A 414 -20.87 -19.40 -40.26
CA LYS A 414 -21.63 -20.14 -39.24
C LYS A 414 -21.89 -21.59 -39.68
N GLU A 415 -22.24 -21.82 -40.93
CA GLU A 415 -22.47 -23.17 -41.46
C GLU A 415 -21.16 -23.96 -41.57
N VAL A 416 -20.08 -23.31 -42.06
CA VAL A 416 -18.76 -23.92 -42.18
C VAL A 416 -18.19 -24.29 -40.81
N ALA A 417 -18.30 -23.38 -39.81
CA ALA A 417 -17.80 -23.62 -38.49
C ALA A 417 -18.50 -24.76 -37.73
N LYS A 418 -19.77 -25.01 -38.00
CA LYS A 418 -20.50 -26.16 -37.45
C LYS A 418 -19.85 -27.50 -37.79
N LEU A 419 -19.35 -27.65 -39.00
CA LEU A 419 -18.64 -28.86 -39.45
C LEU A 419 -17.37 -29.11 -38.66
N CYS A 420 -16.69 -28.03 -38.25
CA CYS A 420 -15.50 -28.08 -37.39
C CYS A 420 -15.83 -28.14 -35.88
N GLY A 421 -17.09 -28.39 -35.50
CA GLY A 421 -17.50 -28.42 -34.11
C GLY A 421 -17.35 -27.06 -33.41
N GLY A 422 -17.56 -25.99 -34.11
CA GLY A 422 -17.40 -24.62 -33.67
C GLY A 422 -18.60 -23.73 -33.95
N GLY A 423 -18.39 -22.43 -33.84
CA GLY A 423 -19.40 -21.41 -34.07
C GLY A 423 -18.77 -20.04 -34.22
N GLY A 424 -19.54 -19.15 -34.84
CA GLY A 424 -19.12 -17.78 -35.05
C GLY A 424 -20.22 -17.00 -35.78
N GLY A 425 -19.88 -15.82 -36.27
CA GLY A 425 -20.76 -14.94 -36.98
C GLY A 425 -20.11 -13.61 -37.27
N GLY A 426 -20.85 -12.68 -37.79
CA GLY A 426 -20.37 -11.35 -38.14
C GLY A 426 -21.29 -10.64 -39.11
N ARG A 427 -20.75 -9.61 -39.73
CA ARG A 427 -21.42 -8.76 -40.69
C ARG A 427 -21.50 -9.47 -42.05
N PRO A 428 -22.32 -8.94 -43.00
CA PRO A 428 -22.41 -9.49 -44.36
C PRO A 428 -21.07 -9.51 -45.12
N ASP A 429 -20.20 -8.53 -44.84
CA ASP A 429 -18.93 -8.31 -45.54
C ASP A 429 -17.72 -8.96 -44.85
N SER A 430 -17.81 -9.29 -43.55
CA SER A 430 -16.71 -9.92 -42.78
C SER A 430 -17.24 -10.62 -41.55
N ALA A 431 -16.79 -11.83 -41.28
CA ALA A 431 -17.18 -12.63 -40.16
C ALA A 431 -16.07 -13.62 -39.77
N SER A 432 -15.98 -13.93 -38.46
CA SER A 432 -15.02 -14.88 -37.90
C SER A 432 -15.68 -15.97 -37.09
N ALA A 433 -15.04 -17.12 -37.03
CA ALA A 433 -15.49 -18.26 -36.24
C ALA A 433 -14.31 -19.03 -35.65
N GLY A 434 -14.59 -19.82 -34.61
CA GLY A 434 -13.65 -20.79 -34.07
C GLY A 434 -14.16 -22.22 -34.29
N GLY A 435 -13.25 -23.20 -34.39
CA GLY A 435 -13.56 -24.62 -34.44
C GLY A 435 -12.65 -25.41 -33.45
N LYS A 436 -13.12 -26.60 -33.07
CA LYS A 436 -12.42 -27.50 -32.12
C LYS A 436 -11.97 -28.82 -32.74
N LYS A 437 -12.27 -29.05 -34.03
CA LYS A 437 -12.01 -30.31 -34.74
C LYS A 437 -11.16 -30.06 -36.00
N PRO A 438 -9.79 -29.93 -35.85
CA PRO A 438 -8.89 -29.71 -36.98
C PRO A 438 -8.97 -30.80 -38.07
N GLU A 439 -9.26 -32.04 -37.67
CA GLU A 439 -9.43 -33.16 -38.57
C GLU A 439 -10.62 -33.03 -39.51
N LYS A 440 -11.56 -32.13 -39.22
CA LYS A 440 -12.73 -31.85 -40.07
C LYS A 440 -12.57 -30.58 -40.93
N LEU A 441 -11.42 -29.93 -40.86
CA LEU A 441 -11.20 -28.65 -41.54
C LEU A 441 -11.27 -28.79 -43.08
N ASP A 442 -10.65 -29.82 -43.62
CA ASP A 442 -10.65 -30.05 -45.09
C ASP A 442 -12.06 -30.34 -45.61
N GLU A 443 -12.85 -31.12 -44.87
CA GLU A 443 -14.26 -31.38 -45.18
C GLU A 443 -15.09 -30.08 -45.15
N ALA A 444 -14.82 -29.23 -44.14
CA ALA A 444 -15.50 -27.96 -43.97
C ALA A 444 -15.15 -26.96 -45.10
N LEU A 445 -13.89 -26.93 -45.54
CA LEU A 445 -13.47 -26.08 -46.68
C LEU A 445 -14.03 -26.55 -47.98
N GLN A 446 -14.09 -27.87 -48.25
CA GLN A 446 -14.75 -28.44 -49.45
C GLN A 446 -16.25 -28.11 -49.50
N ALA A 447 -16.91 -28.00 -48.35
CA ALA A 447 -18.33 -27.65 -48.30
C ALA A 447 -18.62 -26.17 -48.59
N VAL A 448 -17.62 -25.29 -48.64
CA VAL A 448 -17.80 -23.83 -48.77
C VAL A 448 -18.58 -23.48 -50.04
N CYS A 449 -18.21 -24.08 -51.21
CA CYS A 449 -18.90 -23.79 -52.45
C CYS A 449 -20.39 -24.17 -52.43
N SER A 450 -20.73 -25.30 -51.79
CA SER A 450 -22.13 -25.73 -51.57
C SER A 450 -22.89 -24.80 -50.64
N VAL A 451 -22.25 -24.35 -49.59
CA VAL A 451 -22.83 -23.39 -48.61
C VAL A 451 -23.10 -22.06 -49.30
N VAL A 452 -22.14 -21.56 -50.07
CA VAL A 452 -22.30 -20.30 -50.82
C VAL A 452 -23.42 -20.43 -51.84
N ALA A 453 -23.49 -21.53 -52.61
CA ALA A 453 -24.56 -21.78 -53.58
C ALA A 453 -25.97 -21.78 -52.97
N GLY A 454 -26.11 -22.22 -51.72
CA GLY A 454 -27.37 -22.18 -51.02
C GLY A 454 -27.78 -20.80 -50.50
N ILE A 455 -26.86 -19.83 -50.48
CA ILE A 455 -27.08 -18.48 -49.95
C ILE A 455 -27.18 -17.45 -51.08
N VAL A 456 -26.33 -17.56 -52.09
CA VAL A 456 -26.33 -16.70 -53.30
C VAL A 456 -27.24 -17.34 -54.36
N LYS A 457 -28.26 -16.59 -54.74
CA LYS A 457 -29.27 -17.05 -55.71
C LYS A 457 -28.91 -16.63 -57.11
#